data_f64c8d87c988900a16b3af259925bde5
#
_entry.id   f64c8d87c988900a16b3af259925bde5
#
_cell.length_a   1.000
_cell.length_b   1.000
_cell.length_c   1.000
_cell.angle_alpha   90.00
_cell.angle_beta   90.00
_cell.angle_gamma   90.00
#
_symmetry.space_group_name_H-M   'P 1'
#
loop_
_entity.id
_entity.type
_entity.pdbx_description
1 polymer ?
#
loop_
_entity_poly.entity_id
_entity_poly.type
_entity_poly.pdbx_seq_one_letter_code
_entity_poly.pdbx_strand_id
1 'polypeptide(L)'
;MSDPSIETAIQRLRAAMADVANGDTSKIKALYEHSADATSFYGWGGYEVGWAQVDKRWDWAGRQFKGGTVSYEPLTRVASGDLFYLTDIETFTCRMAGKDDPATWSNRVTHIFHRASGEWRLIHRHANRLEGQYTPGVRLG
;
A
#
# COMPACT_ATOMS: atom_id res chain seq x y z
N MET A 1 -13.01 -17.55 13.33
CA MET A 1 -12.76 -17.96 11.93
C MET A 1 -12.51 -16.74 11.07
N SER A 2 -11.48 -16.79 10.27
CA SER A 2 -11.24 -15.70 9.33
C SER A 2 -12.24 -15.76 8.18
N ASP A 3 -12.66 -14.60 7.72
CA ASP A 3 -13.52 -14.46 6.55
C ASP A 3 -12.66 -14.71 5.29
N PRO A 4 -12.98 -15.74 4.47
CA PRO A 4 -12.20 -16.03 3.25
C PRO A 4 -12.13 -14.87 2.27
N SER A 5 -13.14 -13.98 2.25
CA SER A 5 -13.12 -12.81 1.38
C SER A 5 -12.05 -11.80 1.78
N ILE A 6 -11.72 -11.71 3.07
CA ILE A 6 -10.63 -10.87 3.58
C ILE A 6 -9.30 -11.42 3.09
N GLU A 7 -9.06 -12.73 3.20
CA GLU A 7 -7.85 -13.35 2.69
C GLU A 7 -7.69 -13.12 1.17
N THR A 8 -8.77 -13.23 0.42
CA THR A 8 -8.74 -12.94 -1.02
C THR A 8 -8.37 -11.50 -1.30
N ALA A 9 -8.93 -10.55 -0.54
CA ALA A 9 -8.61 -9.13 -0.69
C ALA A 9 -7.13 -8.86 -0.38
N ILE A 10 -6.59 -9.49 0.65
CA ILE A 10 -5.18 -9.34 1.01
C ILE A 10 -4.28 -9.92 -0.10
N GLN A 11 -4.63 -11.08 -0.64
CA GLN A 11 -3.87 -11.68 -1.75
C GLN A 11 -3.89 -10.78 -2.99
N ARG A 12 -5.03 -10.15 -3.29
CA ARG A 12 -5.15 -9.19 -4.38
C ARG A 12 -4.26 -7.97 -4.15
N LEU A 13 -4.20 -7.49 -2.92
CA LEU A 13 -3.32 -6.38 -2.56
C LEU A 13 -1.85 -6.75 -2.79
N ARG A 14 -1.42 -7.94 -2.33
CA ARG A 14 -0.06 -8.42 -2.52
C ARG A 14 0.31 -8.52 -4.01
N ALA A 15 -0.58 -9.10 -4.80
CA ALA A 15 -0.39 -9.22 -6.26
C ALA A 15 -0.34 -7.84 -6.93
N ALA A 16 -1.20 -6.92 -6.50
CA ALA A 16 -1.22 -5.56 -7.03
C ALA A 16 0.09 -4.82 -6.75
N MET A 17 0.61 -4.93 -5.55
CA MET A 17 1.87 -4.27 -5.18
C MET A 17 3.08 -4.91 -5.87
N ALA A 18 3.07 -6.22 -6.09
CA ALA A 18 4.11 -6.87 -6.89
C ALA A 18 4.15 -6.32 -8.31
N ASP A 19 3.00 -6.08 -8.91
CA ASP A 19 2.91 -5.46 -10.23
C ASP A 19 3.38 -4.00 -10.21
N VAL A 20 3.08 -3.25 -9.14
CA VAL A 20 3.54 -1.85 -8.98
C VAL A 20 5.07 -1.79 -9.06
N ALA A 21 5.77 -2.72 -8.42
CA ALA A 21 7.23 -2.76 -8.47
C ALA A 21 7.77 -2.93 -9.91
N ASN A 22 6.93 -3.41 -10.82
CA ASN A 22 7.25 -3.58 -12.24
C ASN A 22 6.58 -2.52 -13.13
N GLY A 23 6.05 -1.47 -12.53
CA GLY A 23 5.48 -0.34 -13.26
C GLY A 23 4.02 -0.50 -13.69
N ASP A 24 3.38 -1.61 -13.35
CA ASP A 24 1.96 -1.85 -13.69
C ASP A 24 1.07 -1.53 -12.48
N THR A 25 0.29 -0.47 -12.59
CA THR A 25 -0.60 0.00 -11.52
C THR A 25 -2.07 -0.37 -11.78
N SER A 26 -2.36 -1.18 -12.78
CA SER A 26 -3.74 -1.50 -13.15
C SER A 26 -4.49 -2.24 -12.03
N LYS A 27 -3.83 -3.19 -11.37
CA LYS A 27 -4.46 -3.98 -10.30
C LYS A 27 -4.71 -3.16 -9.03
N ILE A 28 -3.75 -2.32 -8.63
CA ILE A 28 -3.96 -1.48 -7.44
C ILE A 28 -5.05 -0.46 -7.68
N LYS A 29 -5.14 0.11 -8.88
CA LYS A 29 -6.23 1.01 -9.24
C LYS A 29 -7.59 0.31 -9.20
N ALA A 30 -7.67 -0.92 -9.70
CA ALA A 30 -8.91 -1.70 -9.69
C ALA A 30 -9.32 -2.10 -8.27
N LEU A 31 -8.36 -2.27 -7.37
CA LEU A 31 -8.64 -2.65 -5.98
C LEU A 31 -9.17 -1.48 -5.15
N TYR A 32 -8.79 -0.25 -5.48
CA TYR A 32 -9.25 0.94 -4.77
C TYR A 32 -10.74 1.19 -4.99
N GLU A 33 -11.38 1.74 -3.96
CA GLU A 33 -12.72 2.30 -4.08
C GLU A 33 -12.63 3.61 -4.86
N HIS A 34 -13.38 3.72 -5.94
CA HIS A 34 -13.36 4.91 -6.80
C HIS A 34 -14.38 5.94 -6.28
N SER A 35 -14.06 6.56 -5.15
CA SER A 35 -14.95 7.48 -4.46
C SER A 35 -14.17 8.68 -3.90
N ALA A 36 -14.91 9.65 -3.39
CA ALA A 36 -14.33 10.82 -2.73
C ALA A 36 -13.61 10.46 -1.42
N ASP A 37 -13.89 9.29 -0.86
CA ASP A 37 -13.31 8.85 0.41
C ASP A 37 -11.98 8.11 0.25
N ALA A 38 -11.58 7.79 -0.98
CA ALA A 38 -10.30 7.15 -1.23
C ALA A 38 -9.15 8.11 -0.89
N THR A 39 -8.19 7.65 -0.11
CA THR A 39 -7.02 8.44 0.28
C THR A 39 -5.75 7.61 0.19
N SER A 40 -4.62 8.28 0.02
CA SER A 40 -3.32 7.64 0.04
C SER A 40 -2.27 8.58 0.58
N PHE A 41 -1.48 8.10 1.53
CA PHE A 41 -0.35 8.81 2.13
C PHE A 41 0.92 8.07 1.74
N TYR A 42 1.95 8.79 1.33
CA TYR A 42 3.11 8.18 0.66
C TYR A 42 4.37 8.25 1.50
N GLY A 43 5.23 7.22 1.34
CA GLY A 43 6.50 7.15 2.05
C GLY A 43 7.49 8.25 1.69
N TRP A 44 7.31 8.89 0.54
CA TRP A 44 8.13 10.04 0.12
C TRP A 44 7.54 11.38 0.57
N GLY A 45 6.47 11.38 1.39
CA GLY A 45 5.72 12.57 1.78
C GLY A 45 4.59 12.87 0.81
N GLY A 46 3.69 13.75 1.22
CA GLY A 46 2.53 14.08 0.41
C GLY A 46 1.36 13.12 0.61
N TYR A 47 0.22 13.55 0.11
CA TYR A 47 -1.03 12.80 0.24
C TYR A 47 -1.98 13.19 -0.89
N GLU A 48 -2.93 12.29 -1.15
CA GLU A 48 -4.00 12.51 -2.12
C GLU A 48 -5.34 12.19 -1.47
N VAL A 49 -6.36 12.97 -1.81
CA VAL A 49 -7.73 12.80 -1.32
C VAL A 49 -8.68 12.70 -2.51
N GLY A 50 -9.49 11.66 -2.51
CA GLY A 50 -10.43 11.36 -3.59
C GLY A 50 -9.78 10.59 -4.72
N TRP A 51 -10.60 9.76 -5.37
CA TRP A 51 -10.11 8.85 -6.41
C TRP A 51 -9.41 9.58 -7.57
N ALA A 52 -9.94 10.73 -7.99
CA ALA A 52 -9.33 11.46 -9.12
C ALA A 52 -7.86 11.79 -8.87
N GLN A 53 -7.52 12.17 -7.63
CA GLN A 53 -6.14 12.48 -7.24
C GLN A 53 -5.32 11.19 -7.05
N VAL A 54 -5.89 10.19 -6.37
CA VAL A 54 -5.22 8.91 -6.11
C VAL A 54 -4.87 8.22 -7.43
N ASP A 55 -5.79 8.21 -8.38
CA ASP A 55 -5.59 7.62 -9.70
C ASP A 55 -4.36 8.21 -10.41
N LYS A 56 -4.28 9.52 -10.46
CA LYS A 56 -3.15 10.21 -11.09
C LYS A 56 -1.83 9.94 -10.39
N ARG A 57 -1.85 9.80 -9.07
CA ARG A 57 -0.64 9.48 -8.33
C ARG A 57 -0.15 8.07 -8.65
N TRP A 58 -1.06 7.12 -8.83
CA TRP A 58 -0.65 5.78 -9.26
C TRP A 58 -0.06 5.78 -10.66
N ASP A 59 -0.58 6.61 -11.57
CA ASP A 59 0.04 6.77 -12.89
C ASP A 59 1.48 7.27 -12.78
N TRP A 60 1.68 8.28 -11.94
CA TRP A 60 3.03 8.79 -11.67
C TRP A 60 3.93 7.72 -11.05
N ALA A 61 3.43 7.01 -10.04
CA ALA A 61 4.19 5.96 -9.35
C ALA A 61 4.63 4.86 -10.34
N GLY A 62 3.74 4.44 -11.22
CA GLY A 62 4.06 3.42 -12.23
C GLY A 62 5.24 3.81 -13.12
N ARG A 63 5.45 5.09 -13.34
CA ARG A 63 6.59 5.57 -14.12
C ARG A 63 7.90 5.56 -13.33
N GLN A 64 7.83 5.44 -12.00
CA GLN A 64 9.01 5.44 -11.14
C GLN A 64 9.60 4.04 -10.93
N PHE A 65 8.75 3.02 -10.87
CA PHE A 65 9.18 1.65 -10.59
C PHE A 65 9.53 0.93 -11.90
N LYS A 66 10.75 0.40 -11.99
CA LYS A 66 11.29 -0.16 -13.23
C LYS A 66 11.63 -1.64 -13.15
N GLY A 67 11.16 -2.32 -12.13
CA GLY A 67 11.33 -3.77 -12.00
C GLY A 67 11.90 -4.15 -10.65
N GLY A 68 11.28 -5.13 -10.03
CA GLY A 68 11.72 -5.62 -8.74
C GLY A 68 10.66 -6.45 -8.02
N THR A 69 10.85 -6.57 -6.73
CA THR A 69 10.01 -7.39 -5.84
C THR A 69 9.55 -6.60 -4.63
N VAL A 70 8.44 -7.05 -4.06
CA VAL A 70 7.90 -6.53 -2.79
C VAL A 70 7.66 -7.71 -1.87
N SER A 71 8.12 -7.61 -0.64
CA SER A 71 7.87 -8.60 0.40
C SER A 71 7.19 -7.96 1.59
N TYR A 72 6.51 -8.77 2.40
CA TYR A 72 5.72 -8.29 3.52
C TYR A 72 6.00 -9.10 4.77
N GLU A 73 6.16 -8.40 5.90
CA GLU A 73 6.13 -8.97 7.23
C GLU A 73 4.80 -8.53 7.86
N PRO A 74 3.80 -9.44 7.97
CA PRO A 74 2.52 -9.08 8.57
C PRO A 74 2.66 -8.78 10.06
N LEU A 75 2.02 -7.71 10.52
CA LEU A 75 2.00 -7.32 11.93
C LEU A 75 0.63 -7.52 12.55
N THR A 76 -0.42 -6.88 12.00
CA THR A 76 -1.79 -7.01 12.52
C THR A 76 -2.81 -7.12 11.42
N ARG A 77 -3.93 -7.80 11.73
CA ARG A 77 -5.13 -7.86 10.91
C ARG A 77 -6.33 -7.75 11.84
N VAL A 78 -7.16 -6.72 11.63
CA VAL A 78 -8.33 -6.47 12.48
C VAL A 78 -9.53 -6.20 11.58
N ALA A 79 -10.63 -6.89 11.83
CA ALA A 79 -11.87 -6.73 11.08
C ALA A 79 -13.02 -6.41 12.00
N SER A 80 -13.90 -5.51 11.58
CA SER A 80 -15.12 -5.15 12.30
C SER A 80 -16.17 -4.68 11.30
N GLY A 81 -17.25 -5.45 11.15
CA GLY A 81 -18.33 -5.11 10.21
C GLY A 81 -17.81 -5.03 8.77
N ASP A 82 -18.02 -3.89 8.14
CA ASP A 82 -17.66 -3.63 6.75
C ASP A 82 -16.30 -2.96 6.59
N LEU A 83 -15.46 -3.02 7.63
CA LEU A 83 -14.09 -2.52 7.59
C LEU A 83 -13.12 -3.58 8.05
N PHE A 84 -11.96 -3.63 7.43
CA PHE A 84 -10.80 -4.26 8.03
C PHE A 84 -9.55 -3.44 7.75
N TYR A 85 -8.57 -3.58 8.61
CA TYR A 85 -7.26 -3.00 8.35
C TYR A 85 -6.18 -4.02 8.60
N LEU A 86 -5.05 -3.79 7.96
CA LEU A 86 -3.83 -4.56 8.21
C LEU A 86 -2.65 -3.61 8.29
N THR A 87 -1.69 -3.99 9.11
CA THR A 87 -0.41 -3.30 9.18
C THR A 87 0.69 -4.30 8.86
N ASP A 88 1.70 -3.83 8.15
CA ASP A 88 2.82 -4.66 7.70
C ASP A 88 4.11 -3.84 7.66
N ILE A 89 5.22 -4.53 7.65
CA ILE A 89 6.47 -3.99 7.11
C ILE A 89 6.55 -4.44 5.65
N GLU A 90 6.61 -3.48 4.76
CA GLU A 90 6.65 -3.68 3.31
C GLU A 90 8.06 -3.37 2.83
N THR A 91 8.71 -4.31 2.16
CA THR A 91 10.07 -4.12 1.67
C THR A 91 10.10 -4.22 0.16
N PHE A 92 10.55 -3.16 -0.48
CA PHE A 92 10.82 -3.11 -1.91
C PHE A 92 12.29 -3.39 -2.17
N THR A 93 12.56 -4.22 -3.17
CA THR A 93 13.86 -4.30 -3.82
C THR A 93 13.60 -4.03 -5.29
N CYS A 94 13.90 -2.84 -5.74
CA CYS A 94 13.41 -2.37 -7.03
C CYS A 94 14.35 -1.34 -7.64
N ARG A 95 14.49 -1.44 -8.96
CA ARG A 95 15.17 -0.40 -9.73
C ARG A 95 14.19 0.75 -9.98
N MET A 96 14.62 1.95 -9.69
CA MET A 96 13.82 3.16 -9.87
C MET A 96 14.23 3.90 -11.14
N ALA A 97 13.31 4.73 -11.65
CA ALA A 97 13.57 5.53 -12.86
C ALA A 97 14.82 6.38 -12.68
N GLY A 98 15.67 6.39 -13.70
CA GLY A 98 16.92 7.17 -13.70
C GLY A 98 18.06 6.56 -12.89
N LYS A 99 17.88 5.36 -12.34
CA LYS A 99 18.91 4.64 -11.59
C LYS A 99 19.30 3.37 -12.32
N ASP A 100 20.58 3.01 -12.24
CA ASP A 100 21.09 1.79 -12.87
C ASP A 100 20.92 0.58 -11.95
N ASP A 101 21.10 0.77 -10.65
CA ASP A 101 21.09 -0.30 -9.67
C ASP A 101 19.78 -0.34 -8.88
N PRO A 102 19.32 -1.54 -8.47
CA PRO A 102 18.16 -1.64 -7.60
C PRO A 102 18.49 -1.11 -6.20
N ALA A 103 17.47 -0.54 -5.55
CA ALA A 103 17.55 -0.12 -4.15
C ALA A 103 16.62 -0.99 -3.31
N THR A 104 16.95 -1.17 -2.05
CA THR A 104 16.11 -1.86 -1.08
C THR A 104 15.71 -0.88 0.00
N TRP A 105 14.42 -0.80 0.27
CA TRP A 105 13.90 0.02 1.38
C TRP A 105 12.66 -0.62 1.97
N SER A 106 12.38 -0.28 3.22
CA SER A 106 11.19 -0.77 3.92
C SER A 106 10.29 0.39 4.33
N ASN A 107 8.99 0.10 4.34
CA ASN A 107 7.96 1.02 4.80
C ASN A 107 7.17 0.37 5.93
N ARG A 108 6.72 1.21 6.87
CA ARG A 108 5.60 0.85 7.75
C ARG A 108 4.34 1.16 6.97
N VAL A 109 3.47 0.18 6.77
CA VAL A 109 2.26 0.41 5.98
C VAL A 109 1.00 0.02 6.74
N THR A 110 -0.04 0.80 6.53
CA THR A 110 -1.41 0.50 6.94
C THR A 110 -2.29 0.52 5.71
N HIS A 111 -3.09 -0.53 5.54
CA HIS A 111 -4.12 -0.56 4.51
C HIS A 111 -5.48 -0.74 5.17
N ILE A 112 -6.46 0.05 4.76
CA ILE A 112 -7.83 -0.02 5.23
C ILE A 112 -8.73 -0.38 4.06
N PHE A 113 -9.53 -1.42 4.26
CA PHE A 113 -10.51 -1.91 3.28
C PHE A 113 -11.92 -1.66 3.79
N HIS A 114 -12.79 -1.33 2.86
CA HIS A 114 -14.21 -1.13 3.11
C HIS A 114 -15.01 -2.07 2.21
N ARG A 115 -16.01 -2.72 2.77
CA ARG A 115 -16.90 -3.58 1.96
C ARG A 115 -18.11 -2.76 1.55
N ALA A 116 -18.21 -2.54 0.24
CA ALA A 116 -19.34 -1.88 -0.39
C ALA A 116 -19.85 -2.79 -1.51
N SER A 117 -21.17 -2.95 -1.61
CA SER A 117 -21.79 -3.80 -2.63
C SER A 117 -21.25 -5.23 -2.63
N GLY A 118 -20.94 -5.75 -1.44
CA GLY A 118 -20.45 -7.11 -1.27
C GLY A 118 -18.98 -7.35 -1.56
N GLU A 119 -18.25 -6.32 -1.99
CA GLU A 119 -16.83 -6.44 -2.32
C GLU A 119 -15.97 -5.59 -1.42
N TRP A 120 -14.80 -6.15 -1.03
CA TRP A 120 -13.78 -5.41 -0.32
C TRP A 120 -13.02 -4.52 -1.29
N ARG A 121 -12.97 -3.21 -0.99
CA ARG A 121 -12.20 -2.21 -1.74
C ARG A 121 -11.23 -1.52 -0.81
N LEU A 122 -10.05 -1.23 -1.32
CA LEU A 122 -9.06 -0.45 -0.58
C LEU A 122 -9.52 1.01 -0.55
N ILE A 123 -9.64 1.60 0.64
CA ILE A 123 -10.02 3.01 0.76
C ILE A 123 -8.87 3.87 1.26
N HIS A 124 -7.84 3.26 1.87
CA HIS A 124 -6.71 4.02 2.39
C HIS A 124 -5.44 3.18 2.40
N ARG A 125 -4.37 3.76 1.94
CA ARG A 125 -3.01 3.27 2.11
C ARG A 125 -2.19 4.36 2.77
N HIS A 126 -1.49 4.04 3.84
CA HIS A 126 -0.49 4.89 4.45
C HIS A 126 0.82 4.15 4.48
N ALA A 127 1.79 4.63 3.73
CA ALA A 127 3.15 4.11 3.73
C ALA A 127 4.08 5.18 4.31
N ASN A 128 5.04 4.73 5.11
CA ASN A 128 5.96 5.64 5.76
C ASN A 128 7.31 4.94 5.86
N ARG A 129 8.38 5.62 5.47
CA ARG A 129 9.71 5.02 5.46
C ARG A 129 10.11 4.53 6.85
N LEU A 130 10.56 3.28 6.93
CA LEU A 130 11.16 2.73 8.14
C LEU A 130 12.65 3.03 8.11
N GLU A 131 13.08 4.04 8.85
CA GLU A 131 14.47 4.51 8.83
C GLU A 131 15.29 4.02 10.01
N GLY A 132 14.64 3.40 10.98
CA GLY A 132 15.30 2.88 12.16
C GLY A 132 14.28 2.51 13.21
N GLN A 133 14.76 1.95 14.30
CA GLN A 133 13.93 1.59 15.43
C GLN A 133 14.43 2.36 16.64
N TYR A 134 13.55 3.15 17.22
CA TYR A 134 13.88 3.95 18.39
C TYR A 134 13.73 3.14 19.68
N THR A 135 14.63 3.35 20.62
CA THR A 135 14.55 2.74 21.93
C THR A 135 13.29 3.23 22.66
N PRO A 136 12.54 2.33 23.35
CA PRO A 136 11.40 2.75 24.14
C PRO A 136 11.77 3.86 25.13
N GLY A 137 10.93 4.88 25.23
CA GLY A 137 11.15 6.03 26.07
C GLY A 137 11.87 7.20 25.42
N VAL A 138 12.42 7.02 24.23
CA VAL A 138 13.00 8.12 23.46
C VAL A 138 11.88 8.99 22.93
N ARG A 139 11.98 10.29 23.16
CA ARG A 139 11.04 11.26 22.63
C ARG A 139 11.59 11.88 21.36
N LEU A 140 10.79 11.82 20.32
CA LEU A 140 11.06 12.50 19.07
C LEU A 140 10.34 13.85 19.14
N GLY A 141 11.05 14.81 19.61
CA GLY A 141 10.51 16.16 19.84
C GLY A 141 10.46 17.01 18.60
#